data_6ac5ee4e815501445c84d316120885db
#
_entry.id   6ac5ee4e815501445c84d316120885db
#
_cell.length_a   1.000
_cell.length_b   1.000
_cell.length_c   1.000
_cell.angle_alpha   90.00
_cell.angle_beta   90.00
_cell.angle_gamma   90.00
#
_symmetry.space_group_name_H-M   'P 1'
#
loop_
_entity.id
_entity.type
_entity.pdbx_description
1 polymer ?
#
loop_
_entity_poly.entity_id
_entity_poly.type
_entity_poly.pdbx_seq_one_letter_code
_entity_poly.pdbx_strand_id
1 'polypeptide(L)' 'MIFTHEMQIVKNYVLLIQNGLKSMDDVPNLYNLREVVQSVLNA' A
#
# COMPACT_ATOMS: atom_id res chain seq x y z
N MET A 1 11.31 -7.49 8.12
CA MET A 1 10.69 -6.16 8.26
C MET A 1 9.18 -6.27 8.08
N ILE A 2 8.41 -5.58 8.91
CA ILE A 2 6.95 -5.58 8.81
C ILE A 2 6.47 -4.15 8.56
N PHE A 3 5.64 -3.97 7.53
CA PHE A 3 5.02 -2.68 7.27
C PHE A 3 3.74 -2.55 8.10
N THR A 4 3.45 -1.32 8.51
CA THR A 4 2.26 -1.01 9.29
C THR A 4 1.46 0.10 8.61
N HIS A 5 0.21 0.27 9.03
CA HIS A 5 -0.69 1.27 8.45
C HIS A 5 -0.19 2.71 8.62
N GLU A 6 0.60 2.97 9.65
CA GLU A 6 1.09 4.32 9.93
C GLU A 6 2.33 4.70 9.14
N MET A 7 2.98 3.74 8.49
CA MET A 7 4.22 4.02 7.76
C MET A 7 3.95 4.87 6.53
N GLN A 8 4.79 5.86 6.30
CA GLN A 8 4.60 6.79 5.18
C GLN A 8 4.61 6.08 3.83
N ILE A 9 5.45 5.06 3.66
CA ILE A 9 5.50 4.31 2.41
C ILE A 9 4.13 3.68 2.10
N VAL A 10 3.45 3.15 3.11
CA VAL A 10 2.13 2.56 2.95
C VAL A 10 1.12 3.63 2.57
N LYS A 11 1.13 4.75 3.26
CA LYS A 11 0.22 5.87 2.97
C LYS A 11 0.41 6.40 1.56
N ASN A 12 1.66 6.50 1.10
CA ASN A 12 1.97 6.97 -0.24
C ASN A 12 1.36 6.05 -1.30
N TYR A 13 1.51 4.74 -1.16
CA TYR A 13 0.92 3.80 -2.10
C TYR A 13 -0.61 3.87 -2.10
N VAL A 14 -1.20 3.96 -0.91
CA VAL A 14 -2.66 4.07 -0.79
C VAL A 14 -3.17 5.29 -1.56
N LEU A 15 -2.54 6.45 -1.36
CA LEU A 15 -2.94 7.68 -2.05
C LEU A 15 -2.78 7.56 -3.56
N LEU A 16 -1.68 6.99 -4.03
CA LEU A 16 -1.42 6.83 -5.45
C LEU A 16 -2.46 5.91 -6.11
N ILE A 17 -2.84 4.85 -5.42
CA ILE A 17 -3.85 3.92 -5.93
C ILE A 17 -5.23 4.57 -5.92
N GLN A 18 -5.58 5.27 -4.85
CA GLN A 18 -6.87 5.96 -4.75
C GLN A 18 -7.05 7.02 -5.83
N ASN A 19 -5.96 7.68 -6.22
CA ASN A 19 -5.98 8.71 -7.25
C ASN A 19 -5.84 8.15 -8.67
N GLY A 20 -5.75 6.84 -8.82
CA GLY A 20 -5.65 6.21 -10.12
C GLY A 20 -4.29 6.33 -10.79
N LEU A 21 -3.26 6.76 -10.05
CA LEU A 21 -1.92 6.93 -10.60
C LEU A 21 -1.13 5.63 -10.59
N LYS A 22 -1.49 4.69 -9.74
CA LYS A 22 -0.89 3.36 -9.66
C LYS A 22 -1.97 2.34 -9.33
N SER A 23 -1.64 1.07 -9.59
CA SER A 23 -2.52 -0.04 -9.23
C SER A 23 -1.84 -0.93 -8.19
N MET A 24 -2.56 -1.89 -7.65
CA MET A 24 -1.96 -2.86 -6.71
C MET A 24 -0.80 -3.62 -7.32
N ASP A 25 -0.80 -3.83 -8.64
CA ASP A 25 0.29 -4.51 -9.32
C ASP A 25 1.59 -3.71 -9.28
N ASP A 26 1.49 -2.40 -9.07
CA ASP A 26 2.66 -1.53 -8.97
C ASP A 26 3.30 -1.54 -7.58
N VAL A 27 2.61 -2.10 -6.59
CA VAL A 27 3.15 -2.23 -5.24
C VAL A 27 4.14 -3.39 -5.20
N PRO A 28 5.40 -3.15 -4.79
CA PRO A 28 6.39 -4.23 -4.71
C PRO A 28 5.94 -5.33 -3.76
N ASN A 29 6.21 -6.58 -4.13
CA ASN A 29 5.91 -7.71 -3.27
C ASN A 29 7.02 -7.89 -2.23
N LEU A 30 7.12 -6.93 -1.31
CA LEU A 30 8.12 -6.90 -0.25
C LEU A 30 7.43 -7.21 1.08
N TYR A 31 7.84 -8.31 1.71
CA TYR A 31 7.29 -8.70 3.01
C TYR A 31 5.75 -8.65 2.99
N ASN A 32 5.14 -7.84 3.87
CA ASN A 32 3.69 -7.71 3.94
C ASN A 32 3.17 -6.41 3.32
N LEU A 33 3.98 -5.72 2.49
CA LEU A 33 3.61 -4.41 1.96
C LEU A 33 2.28 -4.43 1.20
N ARG A 34 2.13 -5.36 0.26
CA ARG A 34 0.88 -5.48 -0.53
C ARG A 34 -0.31 -5.76 0.36
N GLU A 35 -0.13 -6.62 1.36
CA GLU A 35 -1.19 -6.98 2.28
C GLU A 35 -1.66 -5.77 3.09
N VAL A 36 -0.71 -4.98 3.60
CA VAL A 36 -1.04 -3.80 4.41
C VAL A 36 -1.71 -2.73 3.55
N VAL A 37 -1.19 -2.47 2.36
CA VAL A 37 -1.80 -1.50 1.44
C VAL A 37 -3.23 -1.93 1.10
N GLN A 38 -3.43 -3.21 0.77
CA GLN A 38 -4.75 -3.73 0.45
C GLN A 38 -5.71 -3.61 1.64
N SER A 39 -5.20 -3.87 2.84
CA SER A 39 -5.99 -3.76 4.06
C SER A 39 -6.49 -2.33 4.28
N VAL A 40 -5.64 -1.34 4.05
CA VAL A 40 -6.03 0.07 4.18
C VAL A 40 -7.06 0.44 3.13
N LEU A 41 -6.87 -0.02 1.89
CA LEU A 41 -7.81 0.28 0.81
C LEU A 41 -9.19 -0.31 1.05
N ASN A 42 -9.26 -1.45 1.74
CA ASN A 42 -10.52 -2.13 2.04
C ASN A 42 -11.20 -1.64 3.33
N ALA A 43 -10.54 -0.77 4.05
CA ALA A 43 -11.07 -0.27 5.31
C ALA A 43 -12.26 0.69 5.12
#